data_54cc82c9878fdb241359e2e2ad57cc57
#
_entry.id   54cc82c9878fdb241359e2e2ad57cc57
#
_cell.length_a   1.000
_cell.length_b   1.000
_cell.length_c   1.000
_cell.angle_alpha   90.00
_cell.angle_beta   90.00
_cell.angle_gamma   90.00
#
_symmetry.space_group_name_H-M   'P 1'
#
loop_
_entity.id
_entity.type
_entity.pdbx_description
1 polymer ?
#
loop_
_entity_poly.entity_id
_entity_poly.type
_entity_poly.pdbx_seq_one_letter_code
_entity_poly.pdbx_strand_id
1 'polypeptide(L)'
;MRTSYRDIFLLACCQALLLVNNAALIAMNGLVGYALAPTKSLATLGVTTFVLSSAVAAMPASLWMAKVGRRRGFMMGSLVAIGGTAICASALALSSFALFCLGTAVIGIYTAFGLQYRFAAAEVAAPEFKAKAISLVLAGGIAGGFLGPETSRWGRELFATPFLGSFLIMSAFALVAFGVQSRVRVPKPAIASGGSARPLAQIAGQPVFVVAALAAALGYGVMNLLMTATPLAMSFCSHPYAAAAFVIEWHVVGMYAPGFFTGSLIQRYGASRVILVGTVLVSACIGVAIAGNDIAHFWGALVLLGVGWNLMYTGGTTLLTEAYSAHDKAKTQGLNDFIVFTVMGVSSISSGALVDAAGWERMNAVALPFVAMVALATLWHMAYRKRAAAVARPKAM
;
A
#
# COMPACT_ATOMS: atom_id res chain seq x y z
N MET A 1 2.02 -7.31 -27.71
CA MET A 1 0.76 -7.30 -26.93
C MET A 1 0.22 -5.88 -26.96
N ARG A 2 -1.07 -5.67 -27.28
CA ARG A 2 -1.67 -4.32 -27.23
C ARG A 2 -2.08 -3.99 -25.79
N THR A 3 -1.89 -2.73 -25.38
CA THR A 3 -2.32 -2.25 -24.06
C THR A 3 -3.85 -2.25 -23.98
N SER A 4 -4.42 -2.87 -22.93
CA SER A 4 -5.86 -2.83 -22.66
C SER A 4 -6.19 -1.68 -21.71
N TYR A 5 -6.44 -0.49 -22.25
CA TYR A 5 -6.85 0.70 -21.46
C TYR A 5 -8.12 0.46 -20.65
N ARG A 6 -9.07 -0.31 -21.21
CA ARG A 6 -10.31 -0.69 -20.50
C ARG A 6 -10.00 -1.48 -19.23
N ASP A 7 -9.12 -2.49 -19.29
CA ASP A 7 -8.81 -3.32 -18.14
C ASP A 7 -7.97 -2.55 -17.10
N ILE A 8 -7.10 -1.63 -17.54
CA ILE A 8 -6.38 -0.70 -16.66
C ILE A 8 -7.37 0.19 -15.90
N PHE A 9 -8.37 0.76 -16.58
CA PHE A 9 -9.40 1.58 -15.95
C PHE A 9 -10.24 0.77 -14.95
N LEU A 10 -10.67 -0.44 -15.31
CA LEU A 10 -11.41 -1.32 -14.40
C LEU A 10 -10.57 -1.67 -13.15
N LEU A 11 -9.28 -1.92 -13.31
CA LEU A 11 -8.36 -2.18 -12.19
C LEU A 11 -8.16 -0.92 -11.33
N ALA A 12 -8.13 0.27 -11.90
CA ALA A 12 -8.10 1.53 -11.15
C ALA A 12 -9.38 1.75 -10.33
N CYS A 13 -10.55 1.40 -10.88
CA CYS A 13 -11.80 1.40 -10.14
C CYS A 13 -11.78 0.37 -8.98
N CYS A 14 -11.24 -0.83 -9.21
CA CYS A 14 -11.06 -1.83 -8.16
C CYS A 14 -10.13 -1.32 -7.05
N GLN A 15 -9.04 -0.64 -7.42
CA GLN A 15 -8.11 -0.02 -6.47
C GLN A 15 -8.80 1.09 -5.65
N ALA A 16 -9.61 1.92 -6.29
CA ALA A 16 -10.41 2.95 -5.60
C ALA A 16 -11.33 2.33 -4.55
N LEU A 17 -12.12 1.32 -4.93
CA LEU A 17 -13.05 0.63 -4.04
C LEU A 17 -12.34 -0.10 -2.89
N LEU A 18 -11.19 -0.71 -3.15
CA LEU A 18 -10.34 -1.32 -2.11
C LEU A 18 -9.93 -0.28 -1.08
N LEU A 19 -9.40 0.86 -1.54
CA LEU A 19 -8.87 1.88 -0.65
C LEU A 19 -9.96 2.65 0.09
N VAL A 20 -11.14 2.82 -0.51
CA VAL A 20 -12.33 3.32 0.22
C VAL A 20 -12.63 2.40 1.41
N ASN A 21 -12.69 1.08 1.18
CA ASN A 21 -12.96 0.12 2.25
C ASN A 21 -11.87 0.13 3.33
N ASN A 22 -10.59 0.15 2.93
CA ASN A 22 -9.48 0.15 3.88
C ASN A 22 -9.44 1.44 4.71
N ALA A 23 -9.63 2.59 4.07
CA ALA A 23 -9.62 3.88 4.76
C ALA A 23 -10.84 4.05 5.68
N ALA A 24 -12.03 3.58 5.27
CA ALA A 24 -13.21 3.55 6.13
C ALA A 24 -12.97 2.69 7.38
N LEU A 25 -12.42 1.49 7.20
CA LEU A 25 -12.08 0.60 8.31
C LEU A 25 -11.10 1.26 9.28
N ILE A 26 -10.01 1.84 8.76
CA ILE A 26 -8.98 2.49 9.59
C ILE A 26 -9.56 3.67 10.36
N ALA A 27 -10.42 4.49 9.73
CA ALA A 27 -11.03 5.66 10.35
C ALA A 27 -11.92 5.31 11.56
N MET A 28 -12.64 4.19 11.51
CA MET A 28 -13.57 3.80 12.59
C MET A 28 -12.99 2.75 13.55
N ASN A 29 -11.92 2.04 13.17
CA ASN A 29 -11.42 0.87 13.90
C ASN A 29 -11.10 1.16 15.36
N GLY A 30 -10.41 2.27 15.63
CA GLY A 30 -10.07 2.69 17.00
C GLY A 30 -11.30 2.97 17.85
N LEU A 31 -12.33 3.62 17.29
CA LEU A 31 -13.56 3.95 18.01
C LEU A 31 -14.41 2.70 18.30
N VAL A 32 -14.57 1.83 17.31
CA VAL A 32 -15.28 0.55 17.47
C VAL A 32 -14.53 -0.35 18.44
N GLY A 33 -13.21 -0.44 18.29
CA GLY A 33 -12.37 -1.21 19.21
C GLY A 33 -12.45 -0.69 20.64
N TYR A 34 -12.43 0.62 20.85
CA TYR A 34 -12.58 1.23 22.18
C TYR A 34 -13.96 0.94 22.82
N ALA A 35 -15.02 0.90 22.01
CA ALA A 35 -16.37 0.60 22.48
C ALA A 35 -16.53 -0.88 22.86
N LEU A 36 -15.90 -1.81 22.12
CA LEU A 36 -16.08 -3.25 22.29
C LEU A 36 -15.02 -3.91 23.16
N ALA A 37 -13.80 -3.33 23.27
CA ALA A 37 -12.69 -3.98 23.97
C ALA A 37 -12.93 -4.10 25.48
N PRO A 38 -12.61 -5.25 26.08
CA PRO A 38 -12.73 -5.45 27.53
C PRO A 38 -11.77 -4.54 28.32
N THR A 39 -10.61 -4.20 27.73
CA THR A 39 -9.67 -3.22 28.26
C THR A 39 -9.29 -2.22 27.17
N LYS A 40 -9.14 -0.94 27.52
CA LYS A 40 -8.88 0.15 26.57
C LYS A 40 -7.54 0.00 25.84
N SER A 41 -6.58 -0.68 26.44
CA SER A 41 -5.29 -1.01 25.81
C SER A 41 -5.42 -1.90 24.56
N LEU A 42 -6.51 -2.65 24.43
CA LEU A 42 -6.78 -3.52 23.30
C LEU A 42 -7.57 -2.82 22.16
N ALA A 43 -7.94 -1.55 22.32
CA ALA A 43 -8.79 -0.84 21.35
C ALA A 43 -8.25 -0.86 19.89
N THR A 44 -6.94 -0.90 19.72
CA THR A 44 -6.28 -0.93 18.41
C THR A 44 -6.01 -2.33 17.85
N LEU A 45 -6.40 -3.39 18.60
CA LEU A 45 -6.14 -4.77 18.17
C LEU A 45 -6.80 -5.11 16.83
N GLY A 46 -7.96 -4.51 16.52
CA GLY A 46 -8.62 -4.67 15.23
C GLY A 46 -7.75 -4.18 14.05
N VAL A 47 -6.99 -3.08 14.20
CA VAL A 47 -6.00 -2.64 13.19
C VAL A 47 -4.87 -3.65 13.08
N THR A 48 -4.37 -4.13 14.22
CA THR A 48 -3.27 -5.11 14.23
C THR A 48 -3.67 -6.40 13.53
N THR A 49 -4.87 -6.94 13.79
CA THR A 49 -5.36 -8.16 13.13
C THR A 49 -5.55 -7.94 11.62
N PHE A 50 -6.06 -6.79 11.20
CA PHE A 50 -6.17 -6.41 9.80
C PHE A 50 -4.80 -6.38 9.09
N VAL A 51 -3.79 -5.72 9.66
CA VAL A 51 -2.45 -5.60 9.06
C VAL A 51 -1.74 -6.95 9.04
N LEU A 52 -1.78 -7.68 10.15
CA LEU A 52 -1.12 -8.98 10.26
C LEU A 52 -1.70 -10.01 9.28
N SER A 53 -3.03 -10.07 9.17
CA SER A 53 -3.67 -10.98 8.23
C SER A 53 -3.39 -10.59 6.77
N SER A 54 -3.27 -9.29 6.46
CA SER A 54 -2.85 -8.83 5.13
C SER A 54 -1.44 -9.30 4.80
N ALA A 55 -0.51 -9.21 5.75
CA ALA A 55 0.86 -9.70 5.58
C ALA A 55 0.90 -11.21 5.35
N VAL A 56 0.26 -11.98 6.24
CA VAL A 56 0.25 -13.46 6.17
C VAL A 56 -0.44 -13.95 4.89
N ALA A 57 -1.52 -13.30 4.47
CA ALA A 57 -2.27 -13.69 3.27
C ALA A 57 -1.60 -13.26 1.94
N ALA A 58 -0.64 -12.34 1.94
CA ALA A 58 -0.07 -11.77 0.72
C ALA A 58 0.53 -12.83 -0.22
N MET A 59 1.37 -13.72 0.31
CA MET A 59 1.98 -14.79 -0.47
C MET A 59 0.98 -15.89 -0.86
N PRO A 60 0.16 -16.45 0.04
CA PRO A 60 -0.89 -17.41 -0.32
C PRO A 60 -1.86 -16.88 -1.37
N ALA A 61 -2.32 -15.62 -1.26
CA ALA A 61 -3.21 -15.00 -2.24
C ALA A 61 -2.56 -14.93 -3.63
N SER A 62 -1.29 -14.49 -3.70
CA SER A 62 -0.55 -14.42 -4.96
C SER A 62 -0.38 -15.79 -5.62
N LEU A 63 0.01 -16.81 -4.84
CA LEU A 63 0.19 -18.19 -5.32
C LEU A 63 -1.13 -18.81 -5.78
N TRP A 64 -2.20 -18.59 -5.03
CA TRP A 64 -3.53 -19.07 -5.40
C TRP A 64 -4.03 -18.42 -6.69
N MET A 65 -3.87 -17.11 -6.84
CA MET A 65 -4.22 -16.39 -8.08
C MET A 65 -3.41 -16.84 -9.29
N ALA A 66 -2.17 -17.31 -9.11
CA ALA A 66 -1.39 -17.90 -10.19
C ALA A 66 -2.05 -19.17 -10.75
N LYS A 67 -2.71 -19.98 -9.89
CA LYS A 67 -3.42 -21.21 -10.27
C LYS A 67 -4.77 -20.92 -10.92
N VAL A 68 -5.61 -20.10 -10.26
CA VAL A 68 -7.01 -19.87 -10.67
C VAL A 68 -7.18 -18.72 -11.66
N GLY A 69 -6.18 -17.85 -11.79
CA GLY A 69 -6.18 -16.63 -12.59
C GLY A 69 -6.61 -15.39 -11.80
N ARG A 70 -6.15 -14.21 -12.26
CA ARG A 70 -6.36 -12.91 -11.58
C ARG A 70 -7.84 -12.59 -11.34
N ARG A 71 -8.68 -12.74 -12.37
CA ARG A 71 -10.11 -12.43 -12.29
C ARG A 71 -10.80 -13.18 -11.15
N ARG A 72 -10.63 -14.52 -11.08
CA ARG A 72 -11.23 -15.34 -10.03
C ARG A 72 -10.68 -14.99 -8.65
N GLY A 73 -9.38 -14.70 -8.57
CA GLY A 73 -8.74 -14.26 -7.34
C GLY A 73 -9.33 -12.96 -6.80
N PHE A 74 -9.48 -11.96 -7.65
CA PHE A 74 -10.06 -10.68 -7.26
C PHE A 74 -11.52 -10.83 -6.79
N MET A 75 -12.33 -11.56 -7.53
CA MET A 75 -13.72 -11.83 -7.15
C MET A 75 -13.81 -12.54 -5.80
N MET A 76 -12.93 -13.54 -5.53
CA MET A 76 -12.85 -14.19 -4.23
C MET A 76 -12.46 -13.19 -3.13
N GLY A 77 -11.50 -12.29 -3.40
CA GLY A 77 -11.15 -11.22 -2.47
C GLY A 77 -12.36 -10.37 -2.07
N SER A 78 -13.20 -9.98 -3.03
CA SER A 78 -14.42 -9.22 -2.73
C SER A 78 -15.45 -10.04 -1.93
N LEU A 79 -15.59 -11.33 -2.18
CA LEU A 79 -16.46 -12.20 -1.35
C LEU A 79 -15.91 -12.29 0.08
N VAL A 80 -14.60 -12.40 0.24
CA VAL A 80 -13.95 -12.35 1.56
C VAL A 80 -14.22 -11.02 2.26
N ALA A 81 -14.18 -9.89 1.51
CA ALA A 81 -14.51 -8.57 2.07
C ALA A 81 -15.95 -8.50 2.57
N ILE A 82 -16.92 -8.99 1.78
CA ILE A 82 -18.33 -9.06 2.17
C ILE A 82 -18.50 -9.92 3.43
N GLY A 83 -17.85 -11.08 3.49
CA GLY A 83 -17.85 -11.92 4.69
C GLY A 83 -17.25 -11.21 5.91
N GLY A 84 -16.09 -10.54 5.74
CA GLY A 84 -15.43 -9.81 6.81
C GLY A 84 -16.24 -8.63 7.34
N THR A 85 -16.85 -7.85 6.45
CA THR A 85 -17.72 -6.73 6.84
C THR A 85 -19.03 -7.21 7.50
N ALA A 86 -19.59 -8.34 7.05
CA ALA A 86 -20.73 -8.98 7.70
C ALA A 86 -20.39 -9.47 9.12
N ILE A 87 -19.20 -10.07 9.30
CA ILE A 87 -18.70 -10.48 10.62
C ILE A 87 -18.54 -9.25 11.52
N CYS A 88 -17.97 -8.14 11.03
CA CYS A 88 -17.86 -6.90 11.80
C CYS A 88 -19.23 -6.30 12.16
N ALA A 89 -20.19 -6.32 11.24
CA ALA A 89 -21.56 -5.88 11.50
C ALA A 89 -22.22 -6.74 12.60
N SER A 90 -22.06 -8.05 12.52
CA SER A 90 -22.53 -9.00 13.55
C SER A 90 -21.83 -8.77 14.89
N ALA A 91 -20.53 -8.44 14.88
CA ALA A 91 -19.75 -8.13 16.07
C ALA A 91 -20.32 -6.91 16.83
N LEU A 92 -20.74 -5.88 16.09
CA LEU A 92 -21.39 -4.70 16.67
C LEU A 92 -22.75 -5.05 17.27
N ALA A 93 -23.58 -5.81 16.54
CA ALA A 93 -24.91 -6.23 17.00
C ALA A 93 -24.84 -7.11 18.26
N LEU A 94 -23.80 -7.95 18.37
CA LEU A 94 -23.57 -8.88 19.49
C LEU A 94 -22.63 -8.30 20.56
N SER A 95 -22.15 -7.07 20.40
CA SER A 95 -21.16 -6.42 21.28
C SER A 95 -19.92 -7.31 21.54
N SER A 96 -19.43 -8.02 20.52
CA SER A 96 -18.35 -8.99 20.63
C SER A 96 -17.04 -8.46 20.06
N PHE A 97 -16.07 -8.17 20.93
CA PHE A 97 -14.73 -7.73 20.54
C PHE A 97 -13.94 -8.80 19.77
N ALA A 98 -14.04 -10.06 20.17
CA ALA A 98 -13.36 -11.16 19.48
C ALA A 98 -13.86 -11.33 18.05
N LEU A 99 -15.17 -11.22 17.85
CA LEU A 99 -15.78 -11.29 16.52
C LEU A 99 -15.37 -10.08 15.66
N PHE A 100 -15.25 -8.90 16.25
CA PHE A 100 -14.73 -7.71 15.57
C PHE A 100 -13.29 -7.93 15.07
N CYS A 101 -12.39 -8.42 15.93
CA CYS A 101 -11.01 -8.74 15.54
C CYS A 101 -10.96 -9.82 14.44
N LEU A 102 -11.83 -10.81 14.47
CA LEU A 102 -11.95 -11.80 13.40
C LEU A 102 -12.40 -11.17 12.09
N GLY A 103 -13.42 -10.31 12.12
CA GLY A 103 -13.91 -9.62 10.93
C GLY A 103 -12.87 -8.73 10.29
N THR A 104 -12.11 -7.96 11.10
CA THR A 104 -11.00 -7.12 10.60
C THR A 104 -9.87 -7.97 10.02
N ALA A 105 -9.54 -9.12 10.61
CA ALA A 105 -8.59 -10.06 10.04
C ALA A 105 -9.05 -10.59 8.67
N VAL A 106 -10.33 -10.92 8.52
CA VAL A 106 -10.90 -11.37 7.23
C VAL A 106 -10.83 -10.25 6.18
N ILE A 107 -11.11 -8.99 6.56
CA ILE A 107 -10.95 -7.83 5.65
C ILE A 107 -9.47 -7.65 5.25
N GLY A 108 -8.53 -7.93 6.15
CA GLY A 108 -7.10 -7.91 5.82
C GLY A 108 -6.72 -8.91 4.72
N ILE A 109 -7.33 -10.09 4.70
CA ILE A 109 -7.14 -11.07 3.61
C ILE A 109 -7.60 -10.48 2.26
N TYR A 110 -8.74 -9.77 2.22
CA TYR A 110 -9.18 -9.06 1.01
C TYR A 110 -8.11 -8.08 0.49
N THR A 111 -7.49 -7.34 1.40
CA THR A 111 -6.43 -6.39 1.04
C THR A 111 -5.26 -7.09 0.34
N ALA A 112 -4.87 -8.28 0.79
CA ALA A 112 -3.82 -9.07 0.16
C ALA A 112 -4.14 -9.43 -1.32
N PHE A 113 -5.40 -9.71 -1.65
CA PHE A 113 -5.82 -9.90 -3.04
C PHE A 113 -5.76 -8.58 -3.82
N GLY A 114 -6.24 -7.49 -3.23
CA GLY A 114 -6.32 -6.18 -3.89
C GLY A 114 -4.96 -5.57 -4.23
N LEU A 115 -3.92 -5.82 -3.42
CA LEU A 115 -2.55 -5.38 -3.72
C LEU A 115 -2.04 -5.85 -5.08
N GLN A 116 -2.60 -6.93 -5.59
CA GLN A 116 -2.21 -7.50 -6.87
C GLN A 116 -2.79 -6.73 -8.08
N TYR A 117 -3.69 -5.73 -7.87
CA TYR A 117 -4.24 -4.93 -8.98
C TYR A 117 -3.14 -4.20 -9.76
N ARG A 118 -2.13 -3.64 -9.08
CA ARG A 118 -0.99 -2.96 -9.72
C ARG A 118 -0.17 -3.89 -10.61
N PHE A 119 0.00 -5.15 -10.21
CA PHE A 119 0.70 -6.14 -11.01
C PHE A 119 -0.16 -6.64 -12.17
N ALA A 120 -1.47 -6.79 -11.98
CA ALA A 120 -2.40 -7.11 -13.05
C ALA A 120 -2.42 -6.00 -14.11
N ALA A 121 -2.29 -4.73 -13.71
CA ALA A 121 -2.15 -3.61 -14.63
C ALA A 121 -0.92 -3.75 -15.54
N ALA A 122 0.22 -4.17 -14.97
CA ALA A 122 1.43 -4.43 -15.75
C ALA A 122 1.26 -5.63 -16.72
N GLU A 123 0.38 -6.58 -16.39
CA GLU A 123 0.10 -7.77 -17.21
C GLU A 123 -0.77 -7.49 -18.42
N VAL A 124 -1.65 -6.48 -18.36
CA VAL A 124 -2.54 -6.08 -19.46
C VAL A 124 -1.97 -4.94 -20.29
N ALA A 125 -0.78 -4.44 -19.95
CA ALA A 125 -0.09 -3.36 -20.61
C ALA A 125 1.02 -3.85 -21.55
N ALA A 126 1.24 -3.15 -22.67
CA ALA A 126 2.45 -3.33 -23.47
C ALA A 126 3.71 -3.03 -22.65
N PRO A 127 4.89 -3.62 -22.96
CA PRO A 127 6.12 -3.43 -22.19
C PRO A 127 6.45 -1.96 -21.90
N GLU A 128 6.26 -1.09 -22.88
CA GLU A 128 6.54 0.34 -22.80
C GLU A 128 5.53 1.08 -21.89
N PHE A 129 4.35 0.52 -21.69
CA PHE A 129 3.26 1.14 -20.93
C PHE A 129 3.11 0.62 -19.49
N LYS A 130 3.89 -0.40 -19.08
CA LYS A 130 3.77 -1.06 -17.78
C LYS A 130 3.86 -0.09 -16.59
N ALA A 131 4.87 0.77 -16.57
CA ALA A 131 5.05 1.73 -15.49
C ALA A 131 3.86 2.69 -15.38
N LYS A 132 3.34 3.16 -16.53
CA LYS A 132 2.17 4.04 -16.58
C LYS A 132 0.90 3.33 -16.14
N ALA A 133 0.74 2.06 -16.50
CA ALA A 133 -0.40 1.25 -16.07
C ALA A 133 -0.42 1.03 -14.54
N ILE A 134 0.74 0.68 -13.95
CA ILE A 134 0.90 0.56 -12.49
C ILE A 134 0.53 1.89 -11.81
N SER A 135 1.10 2.98 -12.29
CA SER A 135 0.91 4.33 -11.76
C SER A 135 -0.55 4.77 -11.80
N LEU A 136 -1.25 4.56 -12.93
CA LEU A 136 -2.67 4.91 -13.10
C LEU A 136 -3.58 4.09 -12.19
N VAL A 137 -3.28 2.81 -11.98
CA VAL A 137 -4.06 1.97 -11.04
C VAL A 137 -3.86 2.46 -9.62
N LEU A 138 -2.63 2.79 -9.21
CA LEU A 138 -2.37 3.34 -7.88
C LEU A 138 -3.06 4.70 -7.67
N ALA A 139 -3.12 5.55 -8.72
CA ALA A 139 -3.84 6.82 -8.68
C ALA A 139 -5.33 6.68 -8.34
N GLY A 140 -5.95 5.53 -8.67
CA GLY A 140 -7.31 5.22 -8.23
C GLY A 140 -7.49 5.28 -6.70
N GLY A 141 -6.40 5.16 -5.95
CA GLY A 141 -6.40 5.27 -4.49
C GLY A 141 -6.79 6.65 -3.95
N ILE A 142 -6.74 7.70 -4.75
CA ILE A 142 -7.14 9.04 -4.33
C ILE A 142 -8.61 9.06 -3.82
N ALA A 143 -9.48 8.26 -4.45
CA ALA A 143 -10.87 8.14 -4.01
C ALA A 143 -10.99 7.57 -2.59
N GLY A 144 -10.04 6.69 -2.18
CA GLY A 144 -10.01 6.12 -0.84
C GLY A 144 -9.78 7.17 0.25
N GLY A 145 -8.92 8.14 -0.04
CA GLY A 145 -8.60 9.21 0.91
C GLY A 145 -9.79 10.08 1.26
N PHE A 146 -10.65 10.37 0.30
CA PHE A 146 -11.84 11.20 0.51
C PHE A 146 -13.07 10.38 0.90
N LEU A 147 -13.39 9.32 0.15
CA LEU A 147 -14.61 8.55 0.36
C LEU A 147 -14.52 7.59 1.55
N GLY A 148 -13.32 7.19 1.96
CA GLY A 148 -13.15 6.27 3.08
C GLY A 148 -13.66 6.83 4.41
N PRO A 149 -13.10 7.95 4.91
CA PRO A 149 -13.59 8.62 6.13
C PRO A 149 -15.07 9.00 6.03
N GLU A 150 -15.54 9.49 4.87
CA GLU A 150 -16.93 9.81 4.62
C GLU A 150 -17.84 8.58 4.73
N THR A 151 -17.41 7.43 4.23
CA THR A 151 -18.15 6.16 4.39
C THR A 151 -18.34 5.81 5.86
N SER A 152 -17.29 5.99 6.67
CA SER A 152 -17.37 5.79 8.12
C SER A 152 -18.35 6.76 8.76
N ARG A 153 -18.30 8.05 8.40
CA ARG A 153 -19.14 9.11 8.92
C ARG A 153 -20.61 8.91 8.55
N TRP A 154 -20.93 8.71 7.27
CA TRP A 154 -22.31 8.51 6.79
C TRP A 154 -22.95 7.28 7.40
N GLY A 155 -22.19 6.19 7.51
CA GLY A 155 -22.73 4.94 8.05
C GLY A 155 -22.86 4.90 9.57
N ARG A 156 -22.21 5.83 10.30
CA ARG A 156 -22.16 5.80 11.76
C ARG A 156 -23.54 5.92 12.40
N GLU A 157 -24.40 6.75 11.85
CA GLU A 157 -25.68 7.15 12.45
C GLU A 157 -26.91 6.57 11.70
N LEU A 158 -26.67 5.71 10.70
CA LEU A 158 -27.78 5.10 9.92
C LEU A 158 -28.64 4.13 10.73
N PHE A 159 -28.11 3.58 11.81
CA PHE A 159 -28.79 2.61 12.67
C PHE A 159 -28.56 2.97 14.14
N ALA A 160 -29.41 2.42 15.02
CA ALA A 160 -29.27 2.59 16.47
C ALA A 160 -27.89 2.12 16.98
N THR A 161 -27.31 1.09 16.35
CA THR A 161 -25.95 0.63 16.64
C THR A 161 -24.95 1.45 15.83
N PRO A 162 -24.08 2.27 16.46
CA PRO A 162 -23.11 3.10 15.75
C PRO A 162 -22.18 2.27 14.86
N PHE A 163 -21.85 2.79 13.68
CA PHE A 163 -21.01 2.17 12.67
C PHE A 163 -21.54 0.90 11.99
N LEU A 164 -22.71 0.37 12.38
CA LEU A 164 -23.31 -0.76 11.68
C LEU A 164 -23.54 -0.44 10.20
N GLY A 165 -24.07 0.74 9.91
CA GLY A 165 -24.28 1.21 8.54
C GLY A 165 -22.97 1.37 7.75
N SER A 166 -21.86 1.74 8.42
CA SER A 166 -20.55 1.85 7.76
C SER A 166 -20.10 0.50 7.21
N PHE A 167 -20.25 -0.60 7.97
CA PHE A 167 -19.91 -1.94 7.49
C PHE A 167 -20.84 -2.41 6.36
N LEU A 168 -22.13 -2.02 6.38
CA LEU A 168 -23.05 -2.32 5.29
C LEU A 168 -22.70 -1.57 4.00
N ILE A 169 -22.31 -0.29 4.09
CA ILE A 169 -21.82 0.49 2.95
C ILE A 169 -20.51 -0.12 2.40
N MET A 170 -19.60 -0.54 3.28
CA MET A 170 -18.38 -1.25 2.87
C MET A 170 -18.69 -2.57 2.15
N SER A 171 -19.69 -3.32 2.60
CA SER A 171 -20.19 -4.51 1.90
C SER A 171 -20.72 -4.16 0.51
N ALA A 172 -21.48 -3.08 0.38
CA ALA A 172 -21.98 -2.62 -0.92
C ALA A 172 -20.84 -2.25 -1.88
N PHE A 173 -19.80 -1.56 -1.40
CA PHE A 173 -18.61 -1.28 -2.20
C PHE A 173 -17.85 -2.56 -2.60
N ALA A 174 -17.77 -3.55 -1.72
CA ALA A 174 -17.18 -4.84 -2.06
C ALA A 174 -18.01 -5.60 -3.11
N LEU A 175 -19.34 -5.49 -3.07
CA LEU A 175 -20.22 -6.06 -4.09
C LEU A 175 -20.05 -5.35 -5.44
N VAL A 176 -19.95 -4.02 -5.45
CA VAL A 176 -19.65 -3.25 -6.66
C VAL A 176 -18.27 -3.67 -7.21
N ALA A 177 -17.27 -3.81 -6.34
CA ALA A 177 -15.94 -4.30 -6.72
C ALA A 177 -16.02 -5.69 -7.36
N PHE A 178 -16.80 -6.62 -6.80
CA PHE A 178 -17.04 -7.93 -7.38
C PHE A 178 -17.62 -7.83 -8.82
N GLY A 179 -18.62 -6.96 -9.02
CA GLY A 179 -19.21 -6.70 -10.33
C GLY A 179 -18.20 -6.13 -11.34
N VAL A 180 -17.36 -5.17 -10.93
CA VAL A 180 -16.29 -4.58 -11.77
C VAL A 180 -15.24 -5.65 -12.10
N GLN A 181 -14.78 -6.41 -11.12
CA GLN A 181 -13.78 -7.47 -11.28
C GLN A 181 -14.25 -8.58 -12.23
N SER A 182 -15.56 -8.86 -12.24
CA SER A 182 -16.15 -9.83 -13.17
C SER A 182 -15.97 -9.45 -14.64
N ARG A 183 -15.72 -8.17 -14.93
CA ARG A 183 -15.49 -7.63 -16.28
C ARG A 183 -14.01 -7.51 -16.66
N VAL A 184 -13.08 -7.66 -15.70
CA VAL A 184 -11.64 -7.57 -15.92
C VAL A 184 -11.15 -8.81 -16.69
N ARG A 185 -10.31 -8.58 -17.70
CA ARG A 185 -9.73 -9.63 -18.54
C ARG A 185 -8.20 -9.56 -18.44
N VAL A 186 -7.63 -10.32 -17.51
CA VAL A 186 -6.17 -10.48 -17.41
C VAL A 186 -5.81 -11.82 -18.07
N PRO A 187 -4.93 -11.82 -19.06
CA PRO A 187 -4.47 -13.06 -19.68
C PRO A 187 -3.86 -13.97 -18.61
N LYS A 188 -4.23 -15.25 -18.63
CA LYS A 188 -3.49 -16.23 -17.83
C LYS A 188 -2.05 -16.24 -18.36
N PRO A 189 -1.04 -16.19 -17.48
CA PRO A 189 0.32 -16.40 -17.92
C PRO A 189 0.35 -17.72 -18.68
N ALA A 190 0.84 -17.71 -19.91
CA ALA A 190 1.21 -18.96 -20.58
C ALA A 190 2.24 -19.62 -19.66
N ILE A 191 1.90 -20.76 -19.07
CA ILE A 191 2.88 -21.61 -18.37
C ILE A 191 3.81 -22.06 -19.48
N ALA A 192 4.97 -21.40 -19.60
CA ALA A 192 5.97 -21.83 -20.56
C ALA A 192 6.36 -23.25 -20.17
N SER A 193 6.01 -24.22 -21.01
CA SER A 193 6.41 -25.60 -20.84
C SER A 193 7.95 -25.65 -20.83
N GLY A 194 8.57 -26.03 -19.70
CA GLY A 194 9.98 -26.35 -19.63
C GLY A 194 10.87 -25.58 -18.66
N GLY A 195 10.36 -24.69 -17.82
CA GLY A 195 11.17 -24.02 -16.78
C GLY A 195 10.72 -24.37 -15.37
N SER A 196 11.65 -24.72 -14.48
CA SER A 196 11.34 -24.81 -13.05
C SER A 196 11.38 -23.42 -12.42
N ALA A 197 10.43 -23.16 -11.50
CA ALA A 197 10.44 -21.91 -10.75
C ALA A 197 11.67 -21.84 -9.85
N ARG A 198 12.42 -20.74 -9.90
CA ARG A 198 13.62 -20.53 -9.08
C ARG A 198 13.29 -20.59 -7.58
N PRO A 199 14.21 -21.09 -6.72
CA PRO A 199 14.06 -21.01 -5.28
C PRO A 199 13.91 -19.56 -4.80
N LEU A 200 13.14 -19.35 -3.71
CA LEU A 200 12.94 -17.99 -3.13
C LEU A 200 14.26 -17.30 -2.77
N ALA A 201 15.27 -18.06 -2.29
CA ALA A 201 16.58 -17.50 -1.97
C ALA A 201 17.29 -16.90 -3.20
N GLN A 202 17.17 -17.54 -4.37
CA GLN A 202 17.73 -17.00 -5.62
C GLN A 202 16.98 -15.74 -6.07
N ILE A 203 15.68 -15.68 -5.87
CA ILE A 203 14.87 -14.48 -6.19
C ILE A 203 15.27 -13.34 -5.26
N ALA A 204 15.29 -13.59 -3.94
CA ALA A 204 15.63 -12.62 -2.92
C ALA A 204 17.07 -12.10 -3.01
N GLY A 205 18.00 -12.93 -3.50
CA GLY A 205 19.41 -12.56 -3.71
C GLY A 205 19.66 -11.70 -4.96
N GLN A 206 18.68 -11.50 -5.84
CA GLN A 206 18.87 -10.65 -7.02
C GLN A 206 18.99 -9.16 -6.63
N PRO A 207 20.01 -8.43 -7.11
CA PRO A 207 20.16 -7.01 -6.84
C PRO A 207 18.92 -6.19 -7.15
N VAL A 208 18.26 -6.50 -8.26
CA VAL A 208 17.03 -5.81 -8.69
C VAL A 208 15.86 -6.07 -7.71
N PHE A 209 15.71 -7.30 -7.18
CA PHE A 209 14.70 -7.62 -6.19
C PHE A 209 14.96 -6.89 -4.87
N VAL A 210 16.20 -6.93 -4.39
CA VAL A 210 16.59 -6.28 -3.12
C VAL A 210 16.25 -4.78 -3.15
N VAL A 211 16.65 -4.09 -4.22
CA VAL A 211 16.38 -2.65 -4.35
C VAL A 211 14.89 -2.35 -4.51
N ALA A 212 14.18 -3.16 -5.29
CA ALA A 212 12.74 -3.01 -5.47
C ALA A 212 11.97 -3.21 -4.14
N ALA A 213 12.31 -4.26 -3.40
CA ALA A 213 11.71 -4.57 -2.11
C ALA A 213 12.04 -3.52 -1.04
N LEU A 214 13.30 -3.07 -0.96
CA LEU A 214 13.69 -1.99 -0.04
C LEU A 214 12.96 -0.68 -0.35
N ALA A 215 12.89 -0.27 -1.63
CA ALA A 215 12.18 0.94 -2.03
C ALA A 215 10.68 0.87 -1.68
N ALA A 216 10.04 -0.28 -1.93
CA ALA A 216 8.63 -0.46 -1.62
C ALA A 216 8.39 -0.58 -0.11
N ALA A 217 9.15 -1.43 0.61
CA ALA A 217 8.92 -1.73 2.01
C ALA A 217 9.34 -0.59 2.94
N LEU A 218 10.56 -0.07 2.79
CA LEU A 218 11.02 1.03 3.64
C LEU A 218 10.34 2.34 3.27
N GLY A 219 10.06 2.57 1.97
CA GLY A 219 9.24 3.71 1.55
C GLY A 219 7.86 3.70 2.21
N TYR A 220 7.19 2.53 2.23
CA TYR A 220 5.90 2.36 2.90
C TYR A 220 6.02 2.43 4.42
N GLY A 221 7.04 1.81 5.00
CA GLY A 221 7.27 1.81 6.45
C GLY A 221 7.52 3.21 7.01
N VAL A 222 8.39 3.99 6.38
CA VAL A 222 8.66 5.39 6.77
C VAL A 222 7.41 6.24 6.63
N MET A 223 6.72 6.13 5.48
CA MET A 223 5.46 6.85 5.25
C MET A 223 4.44 6.52 6.34
N ASN A 224 4.21 5.25 6.62
CA ASN A 224 3.24 4.81 7.62
C ASN A 224 3.63 5.23 9.04
N LEU A 225 4.93 5.18 9.38
CA LEU A 225 5.47 5.62 10.67
C LEU A 225 5.10 7.09 10.94
N LEU A 226 5.44 7.97 10.00
CA LEU A 226 5.27 9.42 10.15
C LEU A 226 3.79 9.83 10.03
N MET A 227 3.05 9.28 9.06
CA MET A 227 1.63 9.57 8.89
C MET A 227 0.82 9.20 10.14
N THR A 228 1.06 8.01 10.71
CA THR A 228 0.30 7.51 11.86
C THR A 228 0.57 8.32 13.12
N ALA A 229 1.79 8.82 13.30
CA ALA A 229 2.17 9.65 14.45
C ALA A 229 1.72 11.11 14.32
N THR A 230 1.50 11.61 13.11
CA THR A 230 1.21 13.03 12.85
C THR A 230 0.03 13.58 13.66
N PRO A 231 -1.16 12.96 13.73
CA PRO A 231 -2.28 13.48 14.50
C PRO A 231 -1.94 13.60 16.01
N LEU A 232 -1.19 12.64 16.54
CA LEU A 232 -0.77 12.66 17.94
C LEU A 232 0.27 13.77 18.19
N ALA A 233 1.27 13.90 17.32
CA ALA A 233 2.25 14.97 17.38
C ALA A 233 1.60 16.35 17.31
N MET A 234 0.64 16.55 16.40
CA MET A 234 -0.13 17.80 16.29
C MET A 234 -0.95 18.09 17.56
N SER A 235 -1.52 17.05 18.19
CA SER A 235 -2.25 17.23 19.46
C SER A 235 -1.33 17.66 20.60
N PHE A 236 -0.10 17.14 20.65
CA PHE A 236 0.91 17.59 21.63
C PHE A 236 1.33 19.06 21.43
N CYS A 237 1.25 19.55 20.18
CA CYS A 237 1.47 20.96 19.85
C CYS A 237 0.19 21.82 19.99
N SER A 238 -0.88 21.29 20.61
CA SER A 238 -2.16 21.98 20.82
C SER A 238 -2.87 22.41 19.53
N HIS A 239 -2.61 21.75 18.40
CA HIS A 239 -3.35 22.00 17.17
C HIS A 239 -4.75 21.35 17.22
N PRO A 240 -5.78 22.03 16.65
CA PRO A 240 -7.13 21.47 16.62
C PRO A 240 -7.19 20.21 15.72
N TYR A 241 -8.09 19.30 16.04
CA TYR A 241 -8.29 18.07 15.27
C TYR A 241 -8.55 18.34 13.78
N ALA A 242 -9.28 19.40 13.44
CA ALA A 242 -9.55 19.79 12.06
C ALA A 242 -8.26 20.08 11.27
N ALA A 243 -7.23 20.63 11.90
CA ALA A 243 -5.94 20.86 11.26
C ALA A 243 -5.23 19.54 10.98
N ALA A 244 -5.28 18.57 11.90
CA ALA A 244 -4.70 17.24 11.68
C ALA A 244 -5.43 16.49 10.53
N ALA A 245 -6.76 16.57 10.48
CA ALA A 245 -7.54 16.01 9.39
C ALA A 245 -7.15 16.63 8.04
N PHE A 246 -7.05 17.94 7.95
CA PHE A 246 -6.59 18.67 6.75
C PHE A 246 -5.19 18.23 6.30
N VAL A 247 -4.25 18.08 7.22
CA VAL A 247 -2.89 17.63 6.91
C VAL A 247 -2.90 16.21 6.33
N ILE A 248 -3.67 15.30 6.92
CA ILE A 248 -3.80 13.91 6.44
C ILE A 248 -4.50 13.84 5.08
N GLU A 249 -5.53 14.64 4.83
CA GLU A 249 -6.17 14.71 3.50
C GLU A 249 -5.17 15.08 2.40
N TRP A 250 -4.39 16.13 2.61
CA TRP A 250 -3.38 16.55 1.65
C TRP A 250 -2.23 15.55 1.51
N HIS A 251 -1.88 14.84 2.59
CA HIS A 251 -0.97 13.72 2.51
C HIS A 251 -1.48 12.64 1.55
N VAL A 252 -2.75 12.26 1.67
CA VAL A 252 -3.37 11.26 0.80
C VAL A 252 -3.42 11.75 -0.66
N VAL A 253 -3.70 13.03 -0.89
CA VAL A 253 -3.57 13.64 -2.22
C VAL A 253 -2.14 13.49 -2.72
N GLY A 254 -1.13 13.82 -1.90
CA GLY A 254 0.29 13.64 -2.23
C GLY A 254 0.66 12.19 -2.53
N MET A 255 0.05 11.21 -1.86
CA MET A 255 0.28 9.79 -2.11
C MET A 255 -0.22 9.33 -3.49
N TYR A 256 -1.37 9.80 -3.93
CA TYR A 256 -2.05 9.20 -5.09
C TYR A 256 -2.11 10.11 -6.33
N ALA A 257 -2.19 11.42 -6.19
CA ALA A 257 -2.24 12.34 -7.32
C ALA A 257 -1.00 12.26 -8.24
N PRO A 258 0.25 12.10 -7.72
CA PRO A 258 1.41 11.91 -8.58
C PRO A 258 1.32 10.66 -9.47
N GLY A 259 0.49 9.69 -9.11
CA GLY A 259 0.24 8.50 -9.91
C GLY A 259 -0.20 8.78 -11.35
N PHE A 260 -0.78 9.93 -11.63
CA PHE A 260 -1.12 10.30 -13.00
C PHE A 260 0.11 10.57 -13.89
N PHE A 261 1.26 10.95 -13.33
CA PHE A 261 2.48 11.29 -14.06
C PHE A 261 3.73 10.47 -13.68
N THR A 262 3.77 9.85 -12.50
CA THR A 262 4.92 9.05 -12.04
C THR A 262 5.30 7.96 -13.04
N GLY A 263 4.31 7.29 -13.64
CA GLY A 263 4.56 6.28 -14.66
C GLY A 263 5.25 6.84 -15.91
N SER A 264 4.94 8.06 -16.31
CA SER A 264 5.60 8.75 -17.42
C SER A 264 7.02 9.18 -17.06
N LEU A 265 7.25 9.59 -15.80
CA LEU A 265 8.60 9.87 -15.31
C LEU A 265 9.46 8.61 -15.31
N ILE A 266 8.90 7.46 -14.89
CA ILE A 266 9.61 6.17 -14.93
C ILE A 266 9.95 5.76 -16.37
N GLN A 267 9.03 5.95 -17.32
CA GLN A 267 9.29 5.67 -18.73
C GLN A 267 10.44 6.53 -19.29
N ARG A 268 10.48 7.81 -18.93
CA ARG A 268 11.47 8.75 -19.45
C ARG A 268 12.84 8.63 -18.77
N TYR A 269 12.87 8.45 -17.45
CA TYR A 269 14.09 8.54 -16.65
C TYR A 269 14.56 7.21 -16.06
N GLY A 270 13.68 6.18 -16.08
CA GLY A 270 13.91 4.87 -15.47
C GLY A 270 13.51 4.83 -13.99
N ALA A 271 13.12 3.64 -13.51
CA ALA A 271 12.60 3.43 -12.16
C ALA A 271 13.60 3.85 -11.07
N SER A 272 14.87 3.50 -11.21
CA SER A 272 15.90 3.81 -10.19
C SER A 272 16.09 5.31 -9.94
N ARG A 273 16.06 6.16 -10.99
CA ARG A 273 16.16 7.61 -10.81
C ARG A 273 14.93 8.19 -10.13
N VAL A 274 13.74 7.67 -10.47
CA VAL A 274 12.48 8.11 -9.85
C VAL A 274 12.46 7.72 -8.36
N ILE A 275 12.95 6.52 -7.99
CA ILE A 275 13.12 6.12 -6.60
C ILE A 275 14.04 7.10 -5.86
N LEU A 276 15.19 7.48 -6.45
CA LEU A 276 16.11 8.45 -5.83
C LEU A 276 15.46 9.82 -5.60
N VAL A 277 14.68 10.33 -6.57
CA VAL A 277 13.91 11.57 -6.36
C VAL A 277 12.93 11.40 -5.19
N GLY A 278 12.28 10.24 -5.09
CA GLY A 278 11.42 9.90 -3.95
C GLY A 278 12.15 9.94 -2.62
N THR A 279 13.38 9.40 -2.54
CA THR A 279 14.19 9.45 -1.30
C THR A 279 14.60 10.89 -0.94
N VAL A 280 14.89 11.73 -1.92
CA VAL A 280 15.18 13.16 -1.69
C VAL A 280 13.95 13.88 -1.12
N LEU A 281 12.75 13.62 -1.67
CA LEU A 281 11.51 14.24 -1.18
C LEU A 281 11.18 13.78 0.25
N VAL A 282 11.37 12.48 0.57
CA VAL A 282 11.17 11.99 1.95
C VAL A 282 12.22 12.57 2.90
N SER A 283 13.46 12.75 2.47
CA SER A 283 14.48 13.44 3.28
C SER A 283 14.12 14.92 3.49
N ALA A 284 13.60 15.59 2.47
CA ALA A 284 13.10 16.97 2.59
C ALA A 284 11.89 17.04 3.53
N CYS A 285 10.98 16.06 3.47
CA CYS A 285 9.89 15.92 4.45
C CYS A 285 10.43 15.91 5.88
N ILE A 286 11.43 15.09 6.17
CA ILE A 286 12.04 14.97 7.49
C ILE A 286 12.68 16.31 7.89
N GLY A 287 13.38 16.99 6.97
CA GLY A 287 13.93 18.33 7.19
C GLY A 287 12.87 19.35 7.57
N VAL A 288 11.77 19.41 6.84
CA VAL A 288 10.63 20.32 7.13
C VAL A 288 9.97 19.95 8.47
N ALA A 289 9.79 18.66 8.76
CA ALA A 289 9.17 18.18 9.99
C ALA A 289 10.01 18.50 11.25
N ILE A 290 11.33 18.62 11.12
CA ILE A 290 12.23 19.00 12.22
C ILE A 290 12.36 20.53 12.34
N ALA A 291 12.11 21.26 11.25
CA ALA A 291 12.32 22.72 11.21
C ALA A 291 11.27 23.52 12.01
N GLY A 292 10.10 22.91 12.31
CA GLY A 292 9.07 23.62 13.10
C GLY A 292 7.83 22.76 13.33
N ASN A 293 6.96 23.28 14.18
CA ASN A 293 5.76 22.60 14.67
C ASN A 293 4.44 23.32 14.30
N ASP A 294 4.49 24.30 13.40
CA ASP A 294 3.28 24.94 12.89
C ASP A 294 2.53 24.04 11.90
N ILE A 295 1.25 24.32 11.69
CA ILE A 295 0.40 23.58 10.74
C ILE A 295 1.04 23.52 9.35
N ALA A 296 1.70 24.62 8.91
CA ALA A 296 2.38 24.68 7.62
C ALA A 296 3.56 23.68 7.52
N HIS A 297 4.32 23.47 8.61
CA HIS A 297 5.39 22.48 8.66
C HIS A 297 4.83 21.05 8.56
N PHE A 298 3.79 20.72 9.36
CA PHE A 298 3.12 19.42 9.26
C PHE A 298 2.54 19.19 7.87
N TRP A 299 1.83 20.18 7.30
CA TRP A 299 1.24 20.08 5.96
C TRP A 299 2.32 19.88 4.88
N GLY A 300 3.34 20.72 4.84
CA GLY A 300 4.42 20.64 3.86
C GLY A 300 5.19 19.32 3.97
N ALA A 301 5.52 18.88 5.19
CA ALA A 301 6.18 17.61 5.45
C ALA A 301 5.33 16.44 4.94
N LEU A 302 4.04 16.40 5.28
CA LEU A 302 3.18 15.26 4.90
C LEU A 302 2.87 15.23 3.41
N VAL A 303 2.76 16.37 2.72
CA VAL A 303 2.64 16.42 1.25
C VAL A 303 3.91 15.86 0.60
N LEU A 304 5.10 16.30 1.04
CA LEU A 304 6.37 15.76 0.56
C LEU A 304 6.52 14.27 0.82
N LEU A 305 6.07 13.80 1.99
CA LEU A 305 6.05 12.40 2.36
C LEU A 305 5.20 11.58 1.39
N GLY A 306 3.98 12.05 1.10
CA GLY A 306 3.06 11.38 0.17
C GLY A 306 3.62 11.27 -1.23
N VAL A 307 4.14 12.39 -1.78
CA VAL A 307 4.75 12.42 -3.12
C VAL A 307 6.00 11.52 -3.16
N GLY A 308 6.88 11.62 -2.18
CA GLY A 308 8.08 10.80 -2.06
C GLY A 308 7.76 9.30 -1.99
N TRP A 309 6.77 8.93 -1.17
CA TRP A 309 6.26 7.57 -1.10
C TRP A 309 5.74 7.08 -2.46
N ASN A 310 4.95 7.88 -3.16
CA ASN A 310 4.44 7.49 -4.48
C ASN A 310 5.56 7.14 -5.45
N LEU A 311 6.60 7.99 -5.52
CA LEU A 311 7.74 7.77 -6.40
C LEU A 311 8.54 6.51 -6.03
N MET A 312 8.79 6.29 -4.72
CA MET A 312 9.51 5.11 -4.23
C MET A 312 8.70 3.83 -4.44
N TYR A 313 7.42 3.84 -4.10
CA TYR A 313 6.56 2.66 -4.18
C TYR A 313 6.22 2.27 -5.60
N THR A 314 5.87 3.24 -6.45
CA THR A 314 5.59 3.00 -7.88
C THR A 314 6.86 2.59 -8.62
N GLY A 315 7.99 3.25 -8.32
CA GLY A 315 9.30 2.92 -8.87
C GLY A 315 9.74 1.51 -8.44
N GLY A 316 9.64 1.18 -7.16
CA GLY A 316 9.94 -0.15 -6.60
C GLY A 316 9.06 -1.24 -7.21
N THR A 317 7.75 -1.01 -7.30
CA THR A 317 6.80 -1.93 -7.95
C THR A 317 7.15 -2.17 -9.43
N THR A 318 7.55 -1.11 -10.15
CA THR A 318 7.95 -1.22 -11.55
C THR A 318 9.26 -1.99 -11.67
N LEU A 319 10.26 -1.66 -10.85
CA LEU A 319 11.56 -2.33 -10.83
C LEU A 319 11.42 -3.82 -10.49
N LEU A 320 10.51 -4.18 -9.59
CA LEU A 320 10.21 -5.57 -9.23
C LEU A 320 9.79 -6.41 -10.46
N THR A 321 9.17 -5.78 -11.45
CA THR A 321 8.75 -6.50 -12.68
C THR A 321 9.95 -6.99 -13.51
N GLU A 322 11.15 -6.50 -13.26
CA GLU A 322 12.39 -6.95 -13.89
C GLU A 322 13.01 -8.16 -13.15
N ALA A 323 12.56 -8.47 -11.91
CA ALA A 323 13.15 -9.51 -11.06
C ALA A 323 12.65 -10.92 -11.36
N TYR A 324 11.55 -11.08 -12.11
CA TYR A 324 10.87 -12.35 -12.27
C TYR A 324 10.56 -12.71 -13.72
N SER A 325 10.62 -14.03 -13.98
CA SER A 325 10.04 -14.66 -15.17
C SER A 325 8.56 -14.99 -14.94
N ALA A 326 7.88 -15.51 -15.98
CA ALA A 326 6.49 -15.98 -15.86
C ALA A 326 6.31 -17.05 -14.76
N HIS A 327 7.31 -17.92 -14.57
CA HIS A 327 7.29 -19.01 -13.58
C HIS A 327 7.47 -18.50 -12.14
N ASP A 328 8.26 -17.46 -11.93
CA ASP A 328 8.62 -16.95 -10.59
C ASP A 328 7.68 -15.84 -10.09
N LYS A 329 6.85 -15.32 -10.98
CA LYS A 329 6.04 -14.11 -10.79
C LYS A 329 5.25 -14.11 -9.49
N ALA A 330 4.44 -15.15 -9.24
CA ALA A 330 3.59 -15.21 -8.06
C ALA A 330 4.41 -15.26 -6.76
N LYS A 331 5.51 -16.02 -6.74
CA LYS A 331 6.41 -16.08 -5.59
C LYS A 331 7.08 -14.73 -5.32
N THR A 332 7.57 -14.07 -6.37
CA THR A 332 8.27 -12.79 -6.26
C THR A 332 7.34 -11.68 -5.79
N GLN A 333 6.14 -11.59 -6.35
CA GLN A 333 5.15 -10.60 -5.96
C GLN A 333 4.64 -10.85 -4.53
N GLY A 334 4.33 -12.11 -4.20
CA GLY A 334 3.89 -12.48 -2.86
C GLY A 334 4.94 -12.23 -1.79
N LEU A 335 6.22 -12.53 -2.06
CA LEU A 335 7.33 -12.25 -1.15
C LEU A 335 7.50 -10.73 -0.94
N ASN A 336 7.47 -9.95 -2.02
CA ASN A 336 7.55 -8.50 -1.91
C ASN A 336 6.43 -7.92 -1.05
N ASP A 337 5.20 -8.34 -1.29
CA ASP A 337 4.04 -7.82 -0.55
C ASP A 337 4.05 -8.27 0.91
N PHE A 338 4.50 -9.49 1.19
CA PHE A 338 4.73 -9.95 2.56
C PHE A 338 5.75 -9.05 3.30
N ILE A 339 6.89 -8.73 2.66
CA ILE A 339 7.91 -7.85 3.23
C ILE A 339 7.34 -6.45 3.48
N VAL A 340 6.64 -5.87 2.50
CA VAL A 340 6.02 -4.54 2.61
C VAL A 340 5.07 -4.48 3.80
N PHE A 341 4.15 -5.45 3.93
CA PHE A 341 3.18 -5.45 5.02
C PHE A 341 3.78 -5.73 6.38
N THR A 342 4.81 -6.58 6.44
CA THR A 342 5.54 -6.82 7.68
C THR A 342 6.20 -5.53 8.17
N VAL A 343 6.90 -4.81 7.30
CA VAL A 343 7.53 -3.52 7.63
C VAL A 343 6.48 -2.48 7.99
N MET A 344 5.36 -2.42 7.28
CA MET A 344 4.24 -1.53 7.61
C MET A 344 3.65 -1.84 9.00
N GLY A 345 3.45 -3.11 9.33
CA GLY A 345 2.95 -3.53 10.64
C GLY A 345 3.88 -3.13 11.77
N VAL A 346 5.18 -3.37 11.62
CA VAL A 346 6.19 -2.97 12.59
C VAL A 346 6.21 -1.44 12.76
N SER A 347 6.20 -0.69 11.66
CA SER A 347 6.21 0.78 11.70
C SER A 347 4.96 1.33 12.38
N SER A 348 3.79 0.73 12.14
CA SER A 348 2.52 1.15 12.76
C SER A 348 2.55 0.96 14.28
N ILE A 349 3.00 -0.20 14.76
CA ILE A 349 3.12 -0.48 16.20
C ILE A 349 4.15 0.46 16.85
N SER A 350 5.26 0.73 16.17
CA SER A 350 6.34 1.58 16.68
C SER A 350 5.99 3.07 16.69
N SER A 351 5.07 3.52 15.86
CA SER A 351 4.76 4.92 15.60
C SER A 351 4.32 5.66 16.88
N GLY A 352 3.32 5.14 17.59
CA GLY A 352 2.81 5.75 18.82
C GLY A 352 3.87 5.76 19.94
N ALA A 353 4.56 4.62 20.13
CA ALA A 353 5.60 4.49 21.15
C ALA A 353 6.79 5.44 20.90
N LEU A 354 7.20 5.59 19.64
CA LEU A 354 8.32 6.46 19.30
C LEU A 354 7.98 7.94 19.48
N VAL A 355 6.78 8.38 19.07
CA VAL A 355 6.40 9.79 19.24
C VAL A 355 6.19 10.15 20.70
N ASP A 356 5.66 9.22 21.51
CA ASP A 356 5.46 9.42 22.95
C ASP A 356 6.81 9.48 23.70
N ALA A 357 7.70 8.52 23.45
CA ALA A 357 8.98 8.40 24.17
C ALA A 357 10.06 9.39 23.68
N ALA A 358 10.10 9.71 22.39
CA ALA A 358 11.19 10.48 21.78
C ALA A 358 10.76 11.86 21.23
N GLY A 359 9.47 12.08 21.11
CA GLY A 359 8.91 13.29 20.47
C GLY A 359 8.98 13.26 18.95
N TRP A 360 8.32 14.25 18.33
CA TRP A 360 8.15 14.35 16.89
C TRP A 360 9.48 14.48 16.12
N GLU A 361 10.37 15.35 16.57
CA GLU A 361 11.64 15.63 15.88
C GLU A 361 12.55 14.40 15.82
N ARG A 362 12.75 13.74 16.98
CA ARG A 362 13.62 12.56 17.06
C ARG A 362 13.03 11.37 16.29
N MET A 363 11.71 11.20 16.34
CA MET A 363 11.04 10.17 15.55
C MET A 363 11.26 10.37 14.04
N ASN A 364 11.18 11.62 13.55
CA ASN A 364 11.50 11.94 12.16
C ASN A 364 12.98 11.65 11.85
N ALA A 365 13.91 12.00 12.74
CA ALA A 365 15.34 11.72 12.57
C ALA A 365 15.63 10.22 12.48
N VAL A 366 14.94 9.37 13.25
CA VAL A 366 15.05 7.90 13.19
C VAL A 366 14.64 7.34 11.82
N ALA A 367 13.84 8.04 11.05
CA ALA A 367 13.47 7.62 9.70
C ALA A 367 14.60 7.81 8.66
N LEU A 368 15.53 8.73 8.89
CA LEU A 368 16.62 9.05 7.94
C LEU A 368 17.50 7.85 7.55
N PRO A 369 17.97 6.98 8.47
CA PRO A 369 18.77 5.81 8.11
C PRO A 369 18.06 4.86 7.12
N PHE A 370 16.74 4.70 7.25
CA PHE A 370 15.96 3.84 6.34
C PHE A 370 15.85 4.47 4.94
N VAL A 371 15.64 5.78 4.87
CA VAL A 371 15.64 6.51 3.58
C VAL A 371 17.01 6.47 2.93
N ALA A 372 18.06 6.69 3.71
CA ALA A 372 19.46 6.59 3.24
C ALA A 372 19.78 5.18 2.71
N MET A 373 19.31 4.14 3.39
CA MET A 373 19.49 2.75 2.94
C MET A 373 18.88 2.53 1.55
N VAL A 374 17.66 3.04 1.29
CA VAL A 374 17.04 2.94 -0.05
C VAL A 374 17.84 3.71 -1.08
N ALA A 375 18.30 4.93 -0.76
CA ALA A 375 19.10 5.75 -1.66
C ALA A 375 20.42 5.03 -2.03
N LEU A 376 21.16 4.55 -1.02
CA LEU A 376 22.45 3.85 -1.21
C LEU A 376 22.27 2.55 -2.00
N ALA A 377 21.25 1.74 -1.68
CA ALA A 377 20.95 0.51 -2.42
C ALA A 377 20.60 0.81 -3.88
N THR A 378 19.85 1.88 -4.13
CA THR A 378 19.47 2.29 -5.50
C THR A 378 20.68 2.78 -6.28
N LEU A 379 21.55 3.60 -5.68
CA LEU A 379 22.81 4.06 -6.31
C LEU A 379 23.75 2.88 -6.60
N TRP A 380 23.89 1.96 -5.65
CA TRP A 380 24.67 0.73 -5.84
C TRP A 380 24.15 -0.09 -7.03
N HIS A 381 22.85 -0.30 -7.13
CA HIS A 381 22.24 -1.03 -8.24
C HIS A 381 22.49 -0.34 -9.60
N MET A 382 22.38 0.99 -9.64
CA MET A 382 22.68 1.75 -10.86
C MET A 382 24.15 1.59 -11.28
N ALA A 383 25.08 1.62 -10.32
CA ALA A 383 26.51 1.40 -10.58
C ALA A 383 26.77 -0.05 -11.03
N TYR A 384 26.12 -1.03 -10.39
CA TYR A 384 26.20 -2.44 -10.76
C TYR A 384 25.74 -2.66 -12.21
N ARG A 385 24.57 -2.12 -12.61
CA ARG A 385 24.06 -2.21 -14.00
C ARG A 385 25.01 -1.57 -15.01
N LYS A 386 25.62 -0.43 -14.69
CA LYS A 386 26.60 0.22 -15.57
C LYS A 386 27.84 -0.66 -15.79
N ARG A 387 28.37 -1.27 -14.72
CA ARG A 387 29.53 -2.17 -14.81
C ARG A 387 29.19 -3.43 -15.62
N ALA A 388 28.05 -4.07 -15.38
CA ALA A 388 27.61 -5.23 -16.13
C ALA A 388 27.46 -4.92 -17.62
N ALA A 389 26.90 -3.77 -17.98
CA ALA A 389 26.76 -3.33 -19.37
C ALA A 389 28.13 -3.03 -20.02
N ALA A 390 29.10 -2.51 -19.26
CA ALA A 390 30.47 -2.26 -19.79
C ALA A 390 31.23 -3.56 -20.08
N VAL A 391 31.06 -4.59 -19.25
CA VAL A 391 31.68 -5.92 -19.45
C VAL A 391 31.04 -6.67 -20.63
N ALA A 392 29.72 -6.48 -20.85
CA ALA A 392 29.00 -7.15 -21.94
C ALA A 392 29.24 -6.51 -23.33
N ARG A 393 29.90 -5.34 -23.42
CA ARG A 393 30.29 -4.76 -24.72
C ARG A 393 31.51 -5.52 -25.24
N PRO A 394 31.47 -6.17 -26.43
CA PRO A 394 32.67 -6.74 -27.04
C PRO A 394 33.71 -5.62 -27.18
N LYS A 395 34.97 -5.92 -26.80
CA LYS A 395 36.09 -5.05 -27.18
C LYS A 395 36.05 -4.94 -28.70
N ALA A 396 35.65 -3.77 -29.22
CA ALA A 396 35.82 -3.47 -30.63
C ALA A 396 37.35 -3.60 -30.92
N MET A 397 37.71 -4.66 -31.65
CA MET A 397 39.03 -4.78 -32.24
C MET A 397 39.13 -3.82 -33.42
#